data_dd49ba62af3f05bfbf6245960f9f9659
#
_entry.id   dd49ba62af3f05bfbf6245960f9f9659
#
_cell.length_a   1.000
_cell.length_b   1.000
_cell.length_c   1.000
_cell.angle_alpha   90.00
_cell.angle_beta   90.00
_cell.angle_gamma   90.00
#
_symmetry.space_group_name_H-M   'P 1'
#
loop_
_entity.id
_entity.type
_entity.pdbx_description
1 polymer ?
#
loop_
_entity_poly.entity_id
_entity_poly.type
_entity_poly.pdbx_seq_one_letter_code
_entity_poly.pdbx_strand_id
1 'polypeptide(L)'
;MCVYNSFVLMYLCLSLIQATTDGSSGVLIDVQEDRLVFGQTVEIVCHLKGSLHLKDGRSRQWSGGAFDKVLSLNGYSSDINKYQEVVKSNTEFRLQVLNFNESDANQFYKCVYGFKYNETKLDLTKKPYEYIPGESEIDTRFIVNNESEIVTTHVRFQKMYPVPQCIVYAEQKSLVNMTIESKRTIGLFLNVSLNSEMKTAECCGREITMICSIGTRKIVSRTTKIPDCDDRVELVTLPGITVIVLPIVSIVLVCLVSLVLVYKRKHKPDYSKSRTSEC
;
A
#
# COMPACT_ATOMS: atom_id res chain seq x y z
N MET A 1 24.03 -56.87 44.72
CA MET A 1 23.64 -57.14 43.29
C MET A 1 22.29 -56.49 42.89
N CYS A 2 21.74 -55.52 43.61
CA CYS A 2 20.43 -54.88 43.33
C CYS A 2 20.51 -53.43 42.85
N VAL A 3 21.70 -52.83 42.77
CA VAL A 3 21.80 -51.40 42.35
C VAL A 3 21.90 -51.23 40.86
N TYR A 4 22.36 -52.28 40.11
CA TYR A 4 22.55 -52.21 38.68
C TYR A 4 21.24 -52.22 37.88
N ASN A 5 20.18 -52.79 38.40
CA ASN A 5 18.87 -52.87 37.73
C ASN A 5 18.08 -51.53 37.78
N SER A 6 18.30 -50.68 38.78
CA SER A 6 17.61 -49.39 38.87
C SER A 6 18.05 -48.37 37.81
N PHE A 7 19.33 -48.34 37.48
CA PHE A 7 19.84 -47.42 36.44
C PHE A 7 19.44 -47.82 35.03
N VAL A 8 19.37 -49.12 34.74
CA VAL A 8 18.89 -49.61 33.43
C VAL A 8 17.42 -49.34 33.22
N LEU A 9 16.59 -49.48 34.26
CA LEU A 9 15.17 -49.14 34.20
C LEU A 9 14.95 -47.61 34.03
N MET A 10 15.76 -46.79 34.70
CA MET A 10 15.67 -45.34 34.60
C MET A 10 16.14 -44.85 33.21
N TYR A 11 17.16 -45.46 32.59
CA TYR A 11 17.59 -45.20 31.24
C TYR A 11 16.56 -45.65 30.21
N LEU A 12 15.92 -46.79 30.38
CA LEU A 12 14.81 -47.26 29.52
C LEU A 12 13.57 -46.38 29.64
N CYS A 13 13.21 -45.88 30.84
CA CYS A 13 12.15 -44.92 31.01
C CYS A 13 12.47 -43.55 30.36
N LEU A 14 13.72 -43.05 30.47
CA LEU A 14 14.16 -41.81 29.82
C LEU A 14 14.19 -41.95 28.30
N SER A 15 14.62 -43.10 27.76
CA SER A 15 14.58 -43.34 26.31
C SER A 15 13.17 -43.52 25.78
N LEU A 16 12.23 -44.07 26.55
CA LEU A 16 10.81 -44.16 26.20
C LEU A 16 10.13 -42.77 26.26
N ILE A 17 10.52 -41.88 27.15
CA ILE A 17 10.02 -40.50 27.22
C ILE A 17 10.57 -39.67 26.04
N GLN A 18 11.79 -39.92 25.57
CA GLN A 18 12.32 -39.24 24.42
C GLN A 18 11.72 -39.73 23.08
N ALA A 19 11.21 -40.97 23.02
CA ALA A 19 10.57 -41.50 21.83
C ALA A 19 9.12 -41.03 21.59
N THR A 20 8.53 -40.29 22.55
CA THR A 20 7.15 -39.80 22.45
C THR A 20 7.03 -38.30 22.09
N THR A 21 8.14 -37.62 21.81
CA THR A 21 8.14 -36.22 21.35
C THR A 21 8.27 -36.05 19.85
N ASP A 22 7.94 -37.05 19.03
CA ASP A 22 7.59 -36.83 17.64
C ASP A 22 6.16 -36.22 17.62
N GLY A 23 6.10 -34.96 18.05
CA GLY A 23 4.95 -34.11 17.90
C GLY A 23 4.73 -33.73 16.46
N SER A 24 4.45 -34.69 15.58
CA SER A 24 3.73 -34.34 14.37
C SER A 24 2.38 -33.81 14.83
N SER A 25 2.33 -32.50 15.12
CA SER A 25 1.07 -31.83 15.34
C SER A 25 0.20 -32.19 14.14
N GLY A 26 -0.91 -32.89 14.34
CA GLY A 26 -1.78 -33.31 13.23
C GLY A 26 -2.38 -32.11 12.48
N VAL A 27 -1.78 -30.95 12.64
CA VAL A 27 -2.10 -29.65 12.06
C VAL A 27 -0.83 -29.04 11.47
N LEU A 28 -0.86 -28.70 10.19
CA LEU A 28 0.17 -27.92 9.53
C LEU A 28 -0.41 -26.57 9.10
N ILE A 29 0.41 -25.54 9.12
CA ILE A 29 0.04 -24.19 8.72
C ILE A 29 1.01 -23.69 7.66
N ASP A 30 0.48 -23.07 6.62
CA ASP A 30 1.23 -22.48 5.52
C ASP A 30 0.58 -21.17 5.05
N VAL A 31 1.34 -20.37 4.32
CA VAL A 31 0.86 -19.14 3.66
C VAL A 31 0.79 -19.40 2.17
N GLN A 32 -0.41 -19.29 1.62
CA GLN A 32 -0.72 -19.66 0.23
C GLN A 32 0.10 -18.88 -0.79
N GLU A 33 0.29 -17.59 -0.55
CA GLU A 33 0.91 -16.70 -1.50
C GLU A 33 2.43 -16.84 -1.47
N ASP A 34 3.06 -16.95 -2.65
CA ASP A 34 4.53 -16.85 -2.80
C ASP A 34 5.03 -15.43 -2.53
N ARG A 35 4.18 -14.44 -2.71
CA ARG A 35 4.46 -13.01 -2.52
C ARG A 35 3.29 -12.31 -1.83
N LEU A 36 3.58 -11.54 -0.79
CA LEU A 36 2.59 -10.76 -0.06
C LEU A 36 2.41 -9.40 -0.72
N VAL A 37 1.16 -9.02 -1.01
CA VAL A 37 0.86 -7.71 -1.62
C VAL A 37 0.01 -6.90 -0.66
N PHE A 38 0.54 -5.77 -0.22
CA PHE A 38 -0.19 -4.85 0.65
C PHE A 38 -1.48 -4.35 -0.01
N GLY A 39 -2.56 -4.29 0.77
CA GLY A 39 -3.89 -3.95 0.28
C GLY A 39 -4.66 -5.12 -0.33
N GLN A 40 -4.04 -6.28 -0.54
CA GLN A 40 -4.72 -7.49 -1.03
C GLN A 40 -5.08 -8.44 0.12
N THR A 41 -5.80 -9.51 -0.20
CA THR A 41 -6.10 -10.59 0.74
C THR A 41 -4.93 -11.56 0.79
N VAL A 42 -4.53 -11.95 2.01
CA VAL A 42 -3.55 -13.01 2.26
C VAL A 42 -4.28 -14.21 2.84
N GLU A 43 -4.03 -15.42 2.30
CA GLU A 43 -4.62 -16.67 2.78
C GLU A 43 -3.60 -17.47 3.59
N ILE A 44 -3.93 -17.74 4.84
CA ILE A 44 -3.18 -18.64 5.73
C ILE A 44 -3.94 -19.95 5.80
N VAL A 45 -3.29 -21.04 5.42
CA VAL A 45 -3.91 -22.36 5.24
C VAL A 45 -3.59 -23.25 6.44
N CYS A 46 -4.62 -23.87 6.97
CA CYS A 46 -4.54 -24.89 7.99
C CYS A 46 -4.86 -26.27 7.39
N HIS A 47 -3.87 -27.15 7.38
CA HIS A 47 -4.01 -28.52 6.90
C HIS A 47 -4.13 -29.48 8.08
N LEU A 48 -5.18 -30.29 8.09
CA LEU A 48 -5.36 -31.40 9.03
C LEU A 48 -4.67 -32.65 8.47
N LYS A 49 -3.83 -33.30 9.27
CA LYS A 49 -3.06 -34.47 8.89
C LYS A 49 -3.51 -35.72 9.65
N GLY A 50 -3.19 -36.88 9.07
CA GLY A 50 -3.53 -38.19 9.65
C GLY A 50 -5.03 -38.44 9.65
N SER A 51 -5.57 -38.77 10.80
CA SER A 51 -7.01 -39.08 11.01
C SER A 51 -7.87 -37.87 11.36
N LEU A 52 -7.33 -36.64 11.28
CA LEU A 52 -8.09 -35.44 11.60
C LEU A 52 -8.94 -35.00 10.41
N HIS A 53 -10.24 -34.82 10.64
CA HIS A 53 -11.19 -34.38 9.64
C HIS A 53 -12.17 -33.35 10.23
N LEU A 54 -12.60 -32.37 9.43
CA LEU A 54 -13.56 -31.34 9.86
C LEU A 54 -14.93 -31.97 10.25
N LYS A 55 -15.26 -33.13 9.70
CA LYS A 55 -16.48 -33.91 10.06
C LYS A 55 -16.47 -34.37 11.52
N ASP A 56 -15.32 -34.40 12.19
CA ASP A 56 -15.23 -34.81 13.60
C ASP A 56 -15.92 -33.82 14.54
N GLY A 57 -16.37 -32.68 14.06
CA GLY A 57 -17.12 -31.68 14.83
C GLY A 57 -16.30 -30.95 15.89
N ARG A 58 -14.98 -31.06 15.84
CA ARG A 58 -14.08 -30.34 16.79
C ARG A 58 -14.07 -28.85 16.47
N SER A 59 -13.83 -28.05 17.50
CA SER A 59 -13.72 -26.60 17.34
C SER A 59 -12.52 -26.20 16.45
N ARG A 60 -12.75 -25.23 15.58
CA ARG A 60 -11.72 -24.56 14.78
C ARG A 60 -11.52 -23.16 15.32
N GLN A 61 -10.28 -22.76 15.45
CA GLN A 61 -9.96 -21.40 15.88
C GLN A 61 -8.74 -20.87 15.14
N TRP A 62 -8.82 -19.62 14.77
CA TRP A 62 -7.68 -18.80 14.39
C TRP A 62 -7.40 -17.76 15.47
N SER A 63 -6.14 -17.62 15.85
CA SER A 63 -5.68 -16.53 16.70
C SER A 63 -4.39 -15.94 16.16
N GLY A 64 -4.05 -14.72 16.60
CA GLY A 64 -2.82 -14.06 16.18
C GLY A 64 -2.95 -12.54 16.05
N GLY A 65 -2.09 -11.96 15.18
CA GLY A 65 -1.97 -10.52 15.05
C GLY A 65 -1.20 -9.90 16.23
N ALA A 66 -1.17 -8.58 16.30
CA ALA A 66 -0.36 -7.80 17.23
C ALA A 66 -0.61 -8.12 18.72
N PHE A 67 -1.75 -8.77 19.07
CA PHE A 67 -2.15 -9.02 20.46
C PHE A 67 -2.55 -10.48 20.71
N ASP A 68 -2.20 -11.39 19.82
CA ASP A 68 -2.58 -12.83 19.88
C ASP A 68 -4.07 -13.05 20.22
N LYS A 69 -4.94 -12.30 19.54
CA LYS A 69 -6.40 -12.36 19.75
C LYS A 69 -7.02 -13.52 18.98
N VAL A 70 -8.19 -13.97 19.42
CA VAL A 70 -9.04 -14.85 18.63
C VAL A 70 -9.56 -14.04 17.43
N LEU A 71 -9.23 -14.48 16.21
CA LEU A 71 -9.58 -13.85 14.95
C LEU A 71 -10.85 -14.48 14.35
N SER A 72 -10.97 -15.82 14.49
CA SER A 72 -12.15 -16.58 14.09
C SER A 72 -12.35 -17.78 15.01
N LEU A 73 -13.60 -18.13 15.28
CA LEU A 73 -13.99 -19.32 16.03
C LEU A 73 -15.14 -20.00 15.29
N ASN A 74 -14.92 -21.22 14.78
CA ASN A 74 -15.91 -22.01 14.03
C ASN A 74 -16.58 -21.25 12.88
N GLY A 75 -15.82 -20.38 12.19
CA GLY A 75 -16.31 -19.55 11.10
C GLY A 75 -16.86 -18.20 11.52
N TYR A 76 -17.02 -17.95 12.83
CA TYR A 76 -17.43 -16.63 13.34
C TYR A 76 -16.21 -15.73 13.51
N SER A 77 -16.12 -14.70 12.71
CA SER A 77 -15.02 -13.72 12.76
C SER A 77 -15.21 -12.71 13.86
N SER A 78 -14.10 -12.33 14.52
CA SER A 78 -14.08 -11.20 15.48
C SER A 78 -14.19 -9.84 14.79
N ASP A 79 -13.76 -9.77 13.52
CA ASP A 79 -13.88 -8.58 12.65
C ASP A 79 -14.06 -9.07 11.21
N ILE A 80 -15.29 -9.07 10.71
CA ILE A 80 -15.67 -9.56 9.38
C ILE A 80 -15.04 -8.73 8.24
N ASN A 81 -14.67 -7.48 8.50
CA ASN A 81 -14.02 -6.62 7.51
C ASN A 81 -12.51 -6.89 7.42
N LYS A 82 -11.96 -7.63 8.38
CA LYS A 82 -10.53 -7.92 8.45
C LYS A 82 -10.20 -9.40 8.33
N TYR A 83 -11.00 -10.28 8.91
CA TYR A 83 -10.74 -11.71 8.96
C TYR A 83 -11.93 -12.51 8.48
N GLN A 84 -11.68 -13.52 7.64
CA GLN A 84 -12.73 -14.44 7.20
C GLN A 84 -12.19 -15.86 7.19
N GLU A 85 -12.91 -16.79 7.85
CA GLU A 85 -12.60 -18.21 7.76
C GLU A 85 -13.32 -18.84 6.57
N VAL A 86 -12.60 -19.60 5.76
CA VAL A 86 -13.14 -20.34 4.62
C VAL A 86 -12.77 -21.82 4.72
N VAL A 87 -13.76 -22.70 4.72
CA VAL A 87 -13.56 -24.14 4.65
C VAL A 87 -13.44 -24.55 3.18
N LYS A 88 -12.31 -25.14 2.79
CA LYS A 88 -12.04 -25.57 1.41
C LYS A 88 -12.29 -27.05 1.20
N SER A 89 -11.99 -27.88 2.19
CA SER A 89 -12.18 -29.33 2.12
C SER A 89 -12.42 -29.91 3.52
N ASN A 90 -12.55 -31.23 3.59
CA ASN A 90 -12.70 -31.92 4.88
C ASN A 90 -11.41 -31.93 5.75
N THR A 91 -10.29 -31.56 5.15
CA THR A 91 -8.97 -31.54 5.81
C THR A 91 -8.28 -30.17 5.71
N GLU A 92 -9.01 -29.14 5.25
CA GLU A 92 -8.41 -27.82 5.02
C GLU A 92 -9.41 -26.70 5.31
N PHE A 93 -8.97 -25.75 6.14
CA PHE A 93 -9.65 -24.47 6.33
C PHE A 93 -8.63 -23.33 6.34
N ARG A 94 -9.05 -22.16 5.93
CA ARG A 94 -8.18 -21.01 5.69
C ARG A 94 -8.65 -19.80 6.47
N LEU A 95 -7.69 -18.98 6.89
CA LEU A 95 -7.93 -17.62 7.34
C LEU A 95 -7.57 -16.68 6.17
N GLN A 96 -8.53 -15.91 5.72
CA GLN A 96 -8.32 -14.78 4.84
C GLN A 96 -8.08 -13.52 5.67
N VAL A 97 -6.89 -12.93 5.54
CA VAL A 97 -6.55 -11.62 6.11
C VAL A 97 -6.81 -10.59 5.03
N LEU A 98 -7.95 -9.90 5.12
CA LEU A 98 -8.40 -8.92 4.14
C LEU A 98 -7.61 -7.62 4.28
N ASN A 99 -7.35 -6.96 3.15
CA ASN A 99 -6.63 -5.69 3.12
C ASN A 99 -5.34 -5.74 3.97
N PHE A 100 -4.44 -6.68 3.61
CA PHE A 100 -3.17 -6.92 4.30
C PHE A 100 -2.39 -5.60 4.44
N ASN A 101 -2.00 -5.28 5.66
CA ASN A 101 -1.34 -4.02 5.97
C ASN A 101 -0.16 -4.18 6.95
N GLU A 102 0.46 -3.08 7.37
CA GLU A 102 1.64 -3.08 8.22
C GLU A 102 1.42 -3.73 9.57
N SER A 103 0.20 -3.65 10.14
CA SER A 103 -0.12 -4.27 11.42
C SER A 103 -0.24 -5.80 11.35
N ASP A 104 -0.43 -6.36 10.15
CA ASP A 104 -0.51 -7.81 9.92
C ASP A 104 0.87 -8.42 9.66
N ALA A 105 1.80 -7.59 9.17
CA ALA A 105 3.14 -8.02 8.81
C ALA A 105 3.96 -8.38 10.03
N ASN A 106 4.82 -9.40 9.91
CA ASN A 106 5.70 -9.90 10.95
C ASN A 106 4.98 -10.39 12.22
N GLN A 107 3.66 -10.63 12.14
CA GLN A 107 2.85 -11.19 13.22
C GLN A 107 2.79 -12.71 13.16
N PHE A 108 2.52 -13.33 14.30
CA PHE A 108 2.23 -14.76 14.40
C PHE A 108 0.74 -14.99 14.16
N TYR A 109 0.44 -16.11 13.47
CA TYR A 109 -0.89 -16.62 13.26
C TYR A 109 -0.93 -18.10 13.63
N LYS A 110 -1.91 -18.48 14.41
CA LYS A 110 -2.08 -19.81 14.98
C LYS A 110 -3.38 -20.40 14.50
N CYS A 111 -3.30 -21.62 13.97
CA CYS A 111 -4.44 -22.47 13.64
C CYS A 111 -4.61 -23.51 14.73
N VAL A 112 -5.83 -23.65 15.25
CA VAL A 112 -6.21 -24.62 16.28
C VAL A 112 -7.34 -25.50 15.77
N TYR A 113 -7.22 -26.81 15.93
CA TYR A 113 -8.29 -27.77 15.69
C TYR A 113 -8.42 -28.75 16.86
N GLY A 114 -9.48 -28.61 17.66
CA GLY A 114 -9.62 -29.29 18.96
C GLY A 114 -8.49 -28.89 19.91
N PHE A 115 -7.65 -29.86 20.27
CA PHE A 115 -6.48 -29.65 21.13
C PHE A 115 -5.14 -29.56 20.37
N LYS A 116 -5.19 -29.68 19.04
CA LYS A 116 -3.99 -29.60 18.20
C LYS A 116 -3.88 -28.21 17.61
N TYR A 117 -2.66 -27.69 17.55
CA TYR A 117 -2.40 -26.40 16.94
C TYR A 117 -1.05 -26.37 16.23
N ASN A 118 -0.89 -25.39 15.36
CA ASN A 118 0.38 -24.99 14.80
C ASN A 118 0.33 -23.47 14.54
N GLU A 119 1.49 -22.85 14.43
CA GLU A 119 1.62 -21.42 14.20
C GLU A 119 2.65 -21.10 13.12
N THR A 120 2.46 -19.99 12.45
CA THR A 120 3.40 -19.42 11.48
C THR A 120 3.51 -17.92 11.65
N LYS A 121 4.65 -17.36 11.25
CA LYS A 121 4.86 -15.91 11.20
C LYS A 121 4.75 -15.43 9.77
N LEU A 122 3.98 -14.38 9.51
CA LEU A 122 4.02 -13.67 8.24
C LEU A 122 5.30 -12.82 8.15
N ASP A 123 6.43 -13.49 7.99
CA ASP A 123 7.77 -12.91 8.06
C ASP A 123 8.19 -12.34 6.71
N LEU A 124 8.20 -11.01 6.61
CA LEU A 124 8.60 -10.28 5.40
C LEU A 124 10.09 -10.41 5.07
N THR A 125 10.92 -10.94 5.98
CA THR A 125 12.33 -11.25 5.67
C THR A 125 12.47 -12.55 4.89
N LYS A 126 11.47 -13.44 4.98
CA LYS A 126 11.45 -14.76 4.34
C LYS A 126 10.56 -14.83 3.11
N LYS A 127 9.50 -13.99 3.05
CA LYS A 127 8.60 -13.91 1.91
C LYS A 127 8.76 -12.56 1.20
N PRO A 128 8.91 -12.56 -0.13
CA PRO A 128 8.90 -11.31 -0.88
C PRO A 128 7.56 -10.60 -0.71
N TYR A 129 7.59 -9.29 -0.74
CA TYR A 129 6.37 -8.49 -0.63
C TYR A 129 6.38 -7.32 -1.60
N GLU A 130 5.20 -6.76 -1.84
CA GLU A 130 4.99 -5.58 -2.68
C GLU A 130 4.05 -4.59 -2.00
N TYR A 131 4.37 -3.33 -2.14
CA TYR A 131 3.46 -2.21 -1.92
C TYR A 131 3.39 -1.38 -3.20
N ILE A 132 2.19 -1.28 -3.75
CA ILE A 132 1.92 -0.52 -4.97
C ILE A 132 1.28 0.80 -4.55
N PRO A 133 1.95 1.93 -4.84
CA PRO A 133 1.43 3.25 -4.45
C PRO A 133 0.11 3.57 -5.14
N GLY A 134 -0.76 4.27 -4.44
CA GLY A 134 -1.93 4.91 -5.02
C GLY A 134 -1.54 6.17 -5.81
N GLU A 135 -2.46 6.68 -6.63
CA GLU A 135 -2.26 7.89 -7.45
C GLU A 135 -1.78 9.10 -6.64
N SER A 136 -2.31 9.29 -5.43
CA SER A 136 -1.93 10.39 -4.53
C SER A 136 -0.52 10.29 -3.93
N GLU A 137 0.11 9.13 -4.04
CA GLU A 137 1.46 8.87 -3.54
C GLU A 137 2.53 9.00 -4.64
N ILE A 138 2.10 9.36 -5.86
CA ILE A 138 2.96 9.47 -7.03
C ILE A 138 2.96 10.91 -7.53
N ASP A 139 4.13 11.53 -7.56
CA ASP A 139 4.36 12.84 -8.16
C ASP A 139 5.20 12.67 -9.43
N THR A 140 4.71 13.20 -10.55
CA THR A 140 5.40 13.11 -11.85
C THR A 140 5.52 14.49 -12.45
N ARG A 141 6.72 14.82 -12.94
CA ARG A 141 7.02 16.10 -13.59
C ARG A 141 7.81 15.88 -14.87
N PHE A 142 7.48 16.67 -15.88
CA PHE A 142 8.24 16.81 -17.12
C PHE A 142 8.69 18.28 -17.23
N ILE A 143 9.99 18.50 -17.27
CA ILE A 143 10.59 19.83 -17.26
C ILE A 143 11.40 20.00 -18.54
N VAL A 144 11.07 21.03 -19.33
CA VAL A 144 11.82 21.39 -20.54
C VAL A 144 12.75 22.53 -20.16
N ASN A 145 14.06 22.32 -20.33
CA ASN A 145 15.06 23.35 -20.17
C ASN A 145 15.64 23.71 -21.54
N ASN A 146 15.21 24.86 -22.08
CA ASN A 146 15.64 25.32 -23.41
C ASN A 146 17.10 25.77 -23.41
N GLU A 147 17.65 26.23 -22.28
CA GLU A 147 19.05 26.70 -22.19
C GLU A 147 20.05 25.54 -22.26
N SER A 148 19.70 24.42 -21.61
CA SER A 148 20.52 23.19 -21.64
C SER A 148 20.14 22.23 -22.75
N GLU A 149 19.10 22.52 -23.53
CA GLU A 149 18.55 21.64 -24.56
C GLU A 149 18.20 20.23 -24.02
N ILE A 150 17.67 20.15 -22.78
CA ILE A 150 17.34 18.92 -22.08
C ILE A 150 15.89 18.93 -21.64
N VAL A 151 15.21 17.77 -21.80
CA VAL A 151 13.94 17.45 -21.17
C VAL A 151 14.20 16.48 -20.03
N THR A 152 13.91 16.92 -18.81
CA THR A 152 14.03 16.09 -17.61
C THR A 152 12.67 15.51 -17.26
N THR A 153 12.59 14.18 -17.11
CA THR A 153 11.43 13.50 -16.54
C THR A 153 11.77 13.10 -15.12
N HIS A 154 10.92 13.48 -14.19
CA HIS A 154 11.08 13.18 -12.77
C HIS A 154 9.83 12.49 -12.23
N VAL A 155 10.00 11.38 -11.49
CA VAL A 155 8.93 10.71 -10.77
C VAL A 155 9.36 10.45 -9.34
N ARG A 156 8.46 10.75 -8.39
CA ARG A 156 8.65 10.49 -6.98
C ARG A 156 7.52 9.62 -6.45
N PHE A 157 7.91 8.55 -5.79
CA PHE A 157 7.02 7.66 -5.05
C PHE A 157 7.19 7.92 -3.55
N GLN A 158 6.14 8.38 -2.89
CA GLN A 158 6.19 8.68 -1.46
C GLN A 158 6.34 7.41 -0.62
N LYS A 159 5.70 6.32 -1.06
CA LYS A 159 5.71 5.01 -0.41
C LYS A 159 5.60 3.92 -1.47
N MET A 160 6.54 2.97 -1.49
CA MET A 160 6.49 1.82 -2.41
C MET A 160 7.45 0.70 -1.98
N TYR A 161 7.30 -0.48 -2.54
CA TYR A 161 8.27 -1.57 -2.44
C TYR A 161 7.93 -2.66 -3.47
N PRO A 162 8.92 -3.23 -4.17
CA PRO A 162 10.31 -2.81 -4.30
C PRO A 162 10.47 -1.55 -5.17
N VAL A 163 11.69 -1.11 -5.43
CA VAL A 163 11.98 -0.02 -6.38
C VAL A 163 11.49 -0.41 -7.77
N PRO A 164 10.71 0.42 -8.48
CA PRO A 164 10.25 0.11 -9.82
C PRO A 164 11.35 0.30 -10.85
N GLN A 165 11.17 -0.33 -12.00
CA GLN A 165 11.88 0.00 -13.21
C GLN A 165 11.03 1.00 -14.01
N CYS A 166 11.58 2.17 -14.28
CA CYS A 166 10.92 3.20 -15.05
C CYS A 166 11.69 3.49 -16.34
N ILE A 167 10.95 3.62 -17.42
CA ILE A 167 11.47 3.97 -18.74
C ILE A 167 10.70 5.17 -19.30
N VAL A 168 11.39 6.00 -20.05
CA VAL A 168 10.82 7.12 -20.80
C VAL A 168 11.11 6.91 -22.27
N TYR A 169 10.13 7.16 -23.13
CA TYR A 169 10.30 7.10 -24.57
C TYR A 169 9.51 8.21 -25.27
N ALA A 170 10.06 8.68 -26.40
CA ALA A 170 9.41 9.64 -27.28
C ALA A 170 9.04 8.94 -28.59
N GLU A 171 7.76 8.94 -28.96
CA GLU A 171 7.24 8.36 -30.21
C GLU A 171 7.85 6.99 -30.59
N GLN A 172 8.05 6.11 -29.61
CA GLN A 172 8.61 4.76 -29.75
C GLN A 172 10.06 4.65 -30.25
N LYS A 173 10.81 5.76 -30.36
CA LYS A 173 12.17 5.74 -30.95
C LYS A 173 13.32 5.89 -29.95
N SER A 174 13.15 6.69 -28.90
CA SER A 174 14.20 6.92 -27.90
C SER A 174 13.74 6.32 -26.57
N LEU A 175 14.41 5.28 -26.11
CA LEU A 175 14.12 4.63 -24.85
C LEU A 175 15.22 4.96 -23.85
N VAL A 176 14.88 5.64 -22.74
CA VAL A 176 15.80 6.01 -21.67
C VAL A 176 15.35 5.36 -20.37
N ASN A 177 16.23 4.62 -19.73
CA ASN A 177 16.01 4.11 -18.39
C ASN A 177 16.15 5.24 -17.38
N MET A 178 15.18 5.36 -16.47
CA MET A 178 15.30 6.31 -15.35
C MET A 178 16.29 5.80 -14.32
N THR A 179 17.05 6.72 -13.76
CA THR A 179 18.04 6.46 -12.70
C THR A 179 17.49 6.89 -11.34
N ILE A 180 17.92 6.22 -10.28
CA ILE A 180 17.54 6.59 -8.92
C ILE A 180 18.31 7.85 -8.54
N GLU A 181 17.59 8.94 -8.32
CA GLU A 181 18.12 10.19 -7.80
C GLU A 181 18.22 10.15 -6.27
N SER A 182 17.17 9.66 -5.60
CA SER A 182 17.16 9.51 -4.15
C SER A 182 16.37 8.27 -3.74
N LYS A 183 16.80 7.66 -2.61
CA LYS A 183 16.12 6.51 -2.01
C LYS A 183 16.23 6.59 -0.50
N ARG A 184 15.09 6.57 0.19
CA ARG A 184 15.02 6.56 1.66
C ARG A 184 14.09 5.45 2.13
N THR A 185 14.52 4.68 3.13
CA THR A 185 13.68 3.68 3.79
C THR A 185 12.78 4.34 4.84
N ILE A 186 11.49 3.99 4.81
CA ILE A 186 10.47 4.44 5.75
C ILE A 186 9.71 3.20 6.25
N GLY A 187 10.11 2.70 7.42
CA GLY A 187 9.55 1.43 7.94
C GLY A 187 9.82 0.27 6.99
N LEU A 188 8.76 -0.36 6.50
CA LEU A 188 8.82 -1.47 5.53
C LEU A 188 8.95 -1.01 4.08
N PHE A 189 8.87 0.27 3.79
CA PHE A 189 8.73 0.82 2.45
C PHE A 189 9.86 1.76 2.09
N LEU A 190 9.82 2.22 0.86
CA LEU A 190 10.80 3.13 0.27
C LEU A 190 10.10 4.40 -0.20
N ASN A 191 10.71 5.55 0.06
CA ASN A 191 10.47 6.79 -0.67
C ASN A 191 11.56 6.87 -1.73
N VAL A 192 11.17 6.98 -2.99
CA VAL A 192 12.11 6.90 -4.13
C VAL A 192 11.81 8.01 -5.10
N SER A 193 12.85 8.71 -5.53
CA SER A 193 12.80 9.61 -6.68
C SER A 193 13.67 9.06 -7.80
N LEU A 194 13.14 9.06 -9.02
CA LEU A 194 13.87 8.68 -10.23
C LEU A 194 13.82 9.83 -11.21
N ASN A 195 14.89 9.99 -11.99
CA ASN A 195 14.96 10.96 -13.07
C ASN A 195 15.52 10.32 -14.35
N SER A 196 15.25 10.98 -15.46
CA SER A 196 15.90 10.73 -16.74
C SER A 196 16.01 12.04 -17.51
N GLU A 197 17.01 12.12 -18.38
CA GLU A 197 17.26 13.25 -19.22
C GLU A 197 17.27 12.80 -20.69
N MET A 198 16.62 13.58 -21.55
CA MET A 198 16.58 13.39 -23.00
C MET A 198 16.92 14.72 -23.68
N LYS A 199 17.58 14.66 -24.84
CA LYS A 199 17.84 15.88 -25.61
C LYS A 199 16.53 16.42 -26.18
N THR A 200 16.34 17.73 -26.12
CA THR A 200 15.15 18.39 -26.70
C THR A 200 14.94 18.06 -28.17
N ALA A 201 16.00 17.99 -28.95
CA ALA A 201 15.93 17.61 -30.40
C ALA A 201 15.27 16.22 -30.63
N GLU A 202 15.25 15.35 -29.62
CA GLU A 202 14.66 14.01 -29.70
C GLU A 202 13.17 14.02 -29.37
N CYS A 203 12.66 15.03 -28.66
CA CYS A 203 11.35 15.02 -28.03
C CYS A 203 10.48 16.28 -28.27
N CYS A 204 11.03 17.38 -28.83
CA CYS A 204 10.25 18.58 -29.10
C CYS A 204 9.11 18.34 -30.07
N GLY A 205 7.95 18.89 -29.75
CA GLY A 205 6.71 18.71 -30.51
C GLY A 205 6.12 17.31 -30.44
N ARG A 206 6.75 16.38 -29.72
CA ARG A 206 6.38 14.95 -29.61
C ARG A 206 5.74 14.61 -28.31
N GLU A 207 5.07 13.45 -28.29
CA GLU A 207 4.58 12.86 -27.06
C GLU A 207 5.68 12.05 -26.37
N ILE A 208 5.89 12.35 -25.09
CA ILE A 208 6.74 11.57 -24.20
C ILE A 208 5.87 10.72 -23.30
N THR A 209 6.18 9.45 -23.21
CA THR A 209 5.52 8.52 -22.31
C THR A 209 6.52 7.94 -21.31
N MET A 210 6.19 8.06 -20.03
CA MET A 210 6.88 7.38 -18.94
C MET A 210 6.08 6.17 -18.52
N ILE A 211 6.75 5.02 -18.38
CA ILE A 211 6.16 3.79 -17.81
C ILE A 211 7.03 3.30 -16.66
N CYS A 212 6.41 3.04 -15.52
CA CYS A 212 7.04 2.37 -14.39
C CYS A 212 6.40 1.01 -14.14
N SER A 213 7.22 0.00 -13.84
CA SER A 213 6.77 -1.37 -13.59
C SER A 213 7.54 -2.04 -12.44
N ILE A 214 6.89 -3.01 -11.80
CA ILE A 214 7.50 -3.96 -10.87
C ILE A 214 7.37 -5.34 -11.50
N GLY A 215 8.49 -5.95 -11.89
CA GLY A 215 8.46 -7.15 -12.71
C GLY A 215 7.71 -6.91 -14.03
N THR A 216 6.70 -7.73 -14.32
CA THR A 216 5.84 -7.56 -15.51
C THR A 216 4.64 -6.64 -15.28
N ARG A 217 4.38 -6.23 -14.03
CA ARG A 217 3.22 -5.42 -13.66
C ARG A 217 3.50 -3.94 -13.86
N LYS A 218 2.74 -3.32 -14.75
CA LYS A 218 2.76 -1.86 -14.95
C LYS A 218 2.03 -1.19 -13.78
N ILE A 219 2.68 -0.22 -13.14
CA ILE A 219 2.15 0.50 -11.97
C ILE A 219 1.80 1.96 -12.30
N VAL A 220 2.54 2.57 -13.21
CA VAL A 220 2.32 3.97 -13.65
C VAL A 220 2.51 4.06 -15.14
N SER A 221 1.68 4.87 -15.78
CA SER A 221 1.89 5.33 -17.16
C SER A 221 1.44 6.78 -17.23
N ARG A 222 2.32 7.66 -17.70
CA ARG A 222 2.02 9.06 -17.91
C ARG A 222 2.54 9.46 -19.29
N THR A 223 1.67 10.12 -20.05
CA THR A 223 2.00 10.68 -21.36
C THR A 223 1.79 12.17 -21.32
N THR A 224 2.71 12.93 -21.88
CA THR A 224 2.60 14.37 -22.06
C THR A 224 3.14 14.75 -23.42
N LYS A 225 2.56 15.79 -24.03
CA LYS A 225 3.10 16.39 -25.25
C LYS A 225 4.07 17.49 -24.86
N ILE A 226 5.30 17.41 -25.35
CA ILE A 226 6.29 18.45 -25.15
C ILE A 226 5.99 19.58 -26.15
N PRO A 227 5.95 20.85 -25.73
CA PRO A 227 5.77 21.98 -26.61
C PRO A 227 6.90 22.07 -27.63
N ASP A 228 6.68 22.81 -28.67
CA ASP A 228 7.72 23.16 -29.64
C ASP A 228 8.83 23.96 -28.93
N CYS A 229 10.08 23.77 -29.34
CA CYS A 229 11.24 24.22 -28.57
C CYS A 229 11.42 25.75 -28.46
N ASP A 230 10.59 26.51 -29.15
CA ASP A 230 10.61 28.00 -29.11
C ASP A 230 9.86 28.57 -27.87
N ASP A 231 9.03 27.78 -27.19
CA ASP A 231 8.21 28.23 -26.07
C ASP A 231 8.81 27.75 -24.73
N ARG A 232 9.26 28.67 -23.90
CA ARG A 232 9.67 28.41 -22.50
C ARG A 232 8.42 28.11 -21.67
N VAL A 233 8.06 26.84 -21.55
CA VAL A 233 6.94 26.43 -20.69
C VAL A 233 7.39 25.35 -19.71
N GLU A 234 7.29 25.68 -18.45
CA GLU A 234 7.38 24.70 -17.37
C GLU A 234 6.05 23.93 -17.29
N LEU A 235 6.01 22.71 -17.81
CA LEU A 235 4.79 21.89 -17.80
C LEU A 235 4.69 21.12 -16.48
N VAL A 236 4.12 21.78 -15.47
CA VAL A 236 3.77 21.12 -14.21
C VAL A 236 2.42 20.42 -14.41
N THR A 237 2.42 19.12 -14.63
CA THR A 237 1.19 18.33 -14.56
C THR A 237 0.80 18.12 -13.10
N LEU A 238 0.05 19.07 -12.52
CA LEU A 238 -0.57 18.92 -11.22
C LEU A 238 -1.74 17.94 -11.31
N PRO A 239 -1.80 16.90 -10.47
CA PRO A 239 -2.99 16.08 -10.39
C PRO A 239 -4.15 16.90 -9.79
N GLY A 240 -5.17 17.18 -10.61
CA GLY A 240 -6.56 17.44 -10.18
C GLY A 240 -6.91 18.67 -9.34
N ILE A 241 -5.99 19.55 -8.93
CA ILE A 241 -6.29 20.62 -7.96
C ILE A 241 -6.73 21.95 -8.60
N THR A 242 -6.46 22.17 -9.89
CA THR A 242 -6.67 23.48 -10.52
C THR A 242 -8.14 23.84 -10.86
N VAL A 243 -9.08 22.90 -10.80
CA VAL A 243 -10.48 23.17 -11.19
C VAL A 243 -11.30 23.79 -10.03
N ILE A 244 -10.88 23.67 -8.79
CA ILE A 244 -11.69 24.08 -7.63
C ILE A 244 -11.32 25.47 -7.08
N VAL A 245 -10.08 25.93 -7.25
CA VAL A 245 -9.60 27.19 -6.61
C VAL A 245 -10.12 28.44 -7.33
N LEU A 246 -10.20 28.45 -8.64
CA LEU A 246 -10.67 29.60 -9.42
C LEU A 246 -12.13 30.01 -9.12
N PRO A 247 -13.13 29.07 -9.04
CA PRO A 247 -14.50 29.48 -8.71
C PRO A 247 -14.63 29.95 -7.25
N ILE A 248 -13.85 29.43 -6.29
CA ILE A 248 -13.92 29.85 -4.90
C ILE A 248 -13.42 31.28 -4.73
N VAL A 249 -12.31 31.63 -5.39
CA VAL A 249 -11.76 33.00 -5.36
C VAL A 249 -12.71 34.00 -5.98
N SER A 250 -13.38 33.65 -7.11
CA SER A 250 -14.36 34.52 -7.74
C SER A 250 -15.62 34.73 -6.86
N ILE A 251 -16.11 33.69 -6.20
CA ILE A 251 -17.25 33.78 -5.28
C ILE A 251 -16.91 34.67 -4.08
N VAL A 252 -15.72 34.51 -3.47
CA VAL A 252 -15.29 35.36 -2.35
C VAL A 252 -15.18 36.83 -2.75
N LEU A 253 -14.63 37.11 -3.95
CA LEU A 253 -14.53 38.47 -4.49
C LEU A 253 -15.92 39.10 -4.72
N VAL A 254 -16.84 38.35 -5.30
CA VAL A 254 -18.24 38.83 -5.50
C VAL A 254 -18.94 39.11 -4.17
N CYS A 255 -18.76 38.24 -3.16
CA CYS A 255 -19.30 38.46 -1.81
C CYS A 255 -18.71 39.71 -1.15
N LEU A 256 -17.40 39.94 -1.23
CA LEU A 256 -16.75 41.12 -0.67
C LEU A 256 -17.22 42.41 -1.35
N VAL A 257 -17.33 42.41 -2.69
CA VAL A 257 -17.87 43.58 -3.43
C VAL A 257 -19.33 43.87 -3.04
N SER A 258 -20.13 42.82 -2.89
CA SER A 258 -21.54 42.96 -2.45
C SER A 258 -21.67 43.55 -1.05
N LEU A 259 -20.85 43.11 -0.11
CA LEU A 259 -20.78 43.65 1.25
C LEU A 259 -20.38 45.12 1.28
N VAL A 260 -19.40 45.53 0.47
CA VAL A 260 -18.95 46.92 0.36
C VAL A 260 -20.08 47.80 -0.25
N LEU A 261 -20.81 47.29 -1.24
CA LEU A 261 -21.91 48.03 -1.85
C LEU A 261 -23.11 48.20 -0.86
N VAL A 262 -23.41 47.15 -0.09
CA VAL A 262 -24.46 47.24 0.96
C VAL A 262 -24.04 48.21 2.08
N TYR A 263 -22.76 48.18 2.49
CA TYR A 263 -22.21 49.10 3.49
C TYR A 263 -22.30 50.56 3.01
N LYS A 264 -21.89 50.84 1.75
CA LYS A 264 -22.00 52.19 1.14
C LYS A 264 -23.45 52.67 1.00
N ARG A 265 -24.44 51.78 0.76
CA ARG A 265 -25.87 52.15 0.72
C ARG A 265 -26.42 52.49 2.10
N LYS A 266 -25.96 51.83 3.16
CA LYS A 266 -26.40 52.09 4.55
C LYS A 266 -25.82 53.37 5.16
N HIS A 267 -24.69 53.86 4.65
CA HIS A 267 -23.99 55.03 5.14
C HIS A 267 -23.99 56.23 4.17
N LYS A 268 -25.03 56.33 3.29
CA LYS A 268 -25.23 57.59 2.57
C LYS A 268 -25.69 58.66 3.59
N PRO A 269 -24.94 59.75 3.78
CA PRO A 269 -25.41 60.85 4.62
C PRO A 269 -26.60 61.53 3.92
N ASP A 270 -27.69 61.70 4.68
CA ASP A 270 -28.87 62.44 4.26
C ASP A 270 -28.50 63.91 4.11
N TYR A 271 -28.29 64.37 2.90
CA TYR A 271 -28.11 65.77 2.55
C TYR A 271 -29.46 66.32 2.07
N SER A 272 -30.39 66.52 3.00
CA SER A 272 -31.56 67.36 2.72
C SER A 272 -32.02 68.08 3.99
N LYS A 273 -31.95 69.39 3.90
CA LYS A 273 -32.65 70.45 4.68
C LYS A 273 -31.73 71.33 5.49
N SER A 274 -31.42 72.49 4.88
CA SER A 274 -31.50 73.76 5.59
C SER A 274 -31.63 74.83 4.55
N ARG A 275 -32.89 75.19 4.27
CA ARG A 275 -33.28 76.51 3.71
C ARG A 275 -34.31 77.07 4.72
N THR A 276 -33.80 77.89 5.61
CA THR A 276 -34.63 78.77 6.35
C THR A 276 -34.24 80.21 6.04
N SER A 277 -35.26 80.90 5.61
CA SER A 277 -35.44 82.33 5.50
C SER A 277 -34.88 83.17 6.63
N GLU A 278 -34.31 84.34 6.28
CA GLU A 278 -34.50 85.52 7.05
C GLU A 278 -34.47 86.79 6.21
N CYS A 279 -35.28 87.72 6.58
CA CYS A 279 -35.71 89.04 6.10
C CYS A 279 -34.57 89.93 5.61
#